data_bb3ba8a9851157baf0236c02c682dff8
#
_entry.id   bb3ba8a9851157baf0236c02c682dff8
#
_cell.length_a   1.000
_cell.length_b   1.000
_cell.length_c   1.000
_cell.angle_alpha   90.00
_cell.angle_beta   90.00
_cell.angle_gamma   90.00
#
_symmetry.space_group_name_H-M   'P 1'
#
loop_
_entity.id
_entity.type
_entity.pdbx_description
1 polymer ?
#
loop_
_entity_poly.entity_id
_entity_poly.type
_entity_poly.pdbx_seq_one_letter_code
_entity_poly.pdbx_strand_id
1 'polypeptide(L)'
;MRYRSTRSEEKISAPQALLQGLAKDGGLYVPEMLPVPFIEYNSLKDLSYKELASFVLKRFLTDIPENDLKKLTDAAYTGTFDAKEIVPVKRMTDAFSVAEMFYVRTWAFKDLALSLFPYLLVWA
;
A
#
# COMPACT_ATOMS: atom_id res chain seq x y z
N MET A 1 9.09 -1.60 11.77
CA MET A 1 10.16 -1.56 10.74
C MET A 1 10.84 -0.20 10.78
N ARG A 2 12.17 -0.13 10.54
CA ARG A 2 12.88 1.16 10.44
C ARG A 2 13.04 1.53 8.96
N TYR A 3 13.02 2.82 8.72
CA TYR A 3 13.24 3.43 7.40
C TYR A 3 14.49 4.29 7.45
N ARG A 4 15.30 4.25 6.40
CA ARG A 4 16.52 5.07 6.28
C ARG A 4 16.45 5.99 5.07
N SER A 5 17.17 7.12 5.14
CA SER A 5 17.36 7.97 3.97
C SER A 5 18.19 7.25 2.89
N THR A 6 17.90 7.53 1.63
CA THR A 6 18.73 7.08 0.49
C THR A 6 20.06 7.84 0.38
N ARG A 7 20.25 8.91 1.18
CA ARG A 7 21.45 9.79 1.12
C ARG A 7 22.23 9.85 2.42
N SER A 8 21.70 9.32 3.53
CA SER A 8 22.39 9.29 4.81
C SER A 8 22.00 8.06 5.62
N GLU A 9 22.64 7.89 6.78
CA GLU A 9 22.31 6.83 7.74
C GLU A 9 21.18 7.22 8.71
N GLU A 10 20.46 8.33 8.45
CA GLU A 10 19.30 8.73 9.26
C GLU A 10 18.22 7.64 9.22
N LYS A 11 17.78 7.20 10.39
CA LYS A 11 16.78 6.14 10.54
C LYS A 11 15.61 6.62 11.38
N ILE A 12 14.40 6.44 10.84
CA ILE A 12 13.15 6.83 11.49
C ILE A 12 12.12 5.70 11.47
N SER A 13 11.03 5.86 12.19
CA SER A 13 9.89 4.93 12.15
C SER A 13 9.03 5.16 10.89
N ALA A 14 8.16 4.20 10.56
CA ALA A 14 7.22 4.36 9.45
C ALA A 14 6.28 5.58 9.61
N PRO A 15 5.66 5.83 10.79
CA PRO A 15 4.86 7.04 11.01
C PRO A 15 5.65 8.33 10.78
N GLN A 16 6.86 8.41 11.29
CA GLN A 16 7.72 9.57 11.08
C GLN A 16 8.05 9.78 9.59
N ALA A 17 8.33 8.71 8.84
CA ALA A 17 8.59 8.79 7.41
C ALA A 17 7.36 9.28 6.62
N LEU A 18 6.16 8.84 6.99
CA LEU A 18 4.90 9.28 6.39
C LEU A 18 4.67 10.78 6.61
N LEU A 19 4.86 11.26 7.85
CA LEU A 19 4.63 12.67 8.20
C LEU A 19 5.69 13.60 7.61
N GLN A 20 6.95 13.17 7.58
CA GLN A 20 8.06 14.00 7.11
C GLN A 20 8.14 14.04 5.57
N GLY A 21 7.77 12.95 4.88
CA GLY A 21 7.83 12.82 3.42
C GLY A 21 9.26 12.64 2.92
N LEU A 22 10.04 13.72 2.79
CA LEU A 22 11.45 13.67 2.40
C LEU A 22 12.37 13.73 3.63
N ALA A 23 13.50 13.07 3.54
CA ALA A 23 14.56 13.20 4.53
C ALA A 23 15.18 14.61 4.50
N LYS A 24 15.79 15.05 5.62
CA LYS A 24 16.41 16.38 5.74
C LYS A 24 17.51 16.63 4.72
N ASP A 25 18.17 15.58 4.26
CA ASP A 25 19.20 15.60 3.23
C ASP A 25 18.65 15.56 1.79
N GLY A 26 17.30 15.61 1.64
CA GLY A 26 16.61 15.50 0.36
C GLY A 26 16.54 14.07 -0.20
N GLY A 27 16.91 13.07 0.59
CA GLY A 27 16.74 11.65 0.26
C GLY A 27 15.31 11.18 0.43
N LEU A 28 15.01 10.00 -0.11
CA LEU A 28 13.77 9.26 0.13
C LEU A 28 13.95 8.32 1.31
N TYR A 29 12.88 8.09 2.07
CA TYR A 29 12.88 7.05 3.08
C TYR A 29 12.53 5.70 2.45
N VAL A 30 13.42 4.73 2.61
CA VAL A 30 13.24 3.35 2.16
C VAL A 30 13.33 2.40 3.36
N PRO A 31 12.64 1.25 3.33
CA PRO A 31 12.79 0.25 4.39
C PRO A 31 14.26 -0.16 4.55
N GLU A 32 14.74 -0.26 5.76
CA GLU A 32 16.11 -0.70 6.05
C GLU A 32 16.35 -2.13 5.55
N MET A 33 15.32 -2.98 5.62
CA MET A 33 15.29 -4.30 5.03
C MET A 33 13.97 -4.50 4.29
N LEU A 34 14.04 -5.02 3.08
CA LEU A 34 12.82 -5.44 2.39
C LEU A 34 12.25 -6.67 3.09
N PRO A 35 10.94 -6.69 3.38
CA PRO A 35 10.32 -7.89 3.92
C PRO A 35 10.49 -9.02 2.92
N VAL A 36 11.10 -10.12 3.37
CA VAL A 36 11.25 -11.31 2.53
C VAL A 36 9.86 -11.89 2.28
N PRO A 37 9.44 -12.04 1.04
CA PRO A 37 8.14 -12.61 0.73
C PRO A 37 8.21 -14.14 0.86
N PHE A 38 8.01 -14.66 2.09
CA PHE A 38 7.44 -15.99 2.22
C PHE A 38 5.94 -15.87 1.95
N ILE A 39 5.59 -15.78 0.67
CA ILE A 39 4.21 -15.68 0.26
C ILE A 39 3.84 -17.04 -0.33
N GLU A 40 3.03 -17.78 0.38
CA GLU A 40 2.24 -18.84 -0.22
C GLU A 40 1.17 -18.18 -1.10
N TYR A 41 1.48 -17.98 -2.38
CA TYR A 41 0.56 -17.35 -3.33
C TYR A 41 -0.84 -17.95 -3.30
N ASN A 42 -0.95 -19.26 -3.05
CA ASN A 42 -2.24 -19.95 -2.94
C ASN A 42 -3.11 -19.42 -1.79
N SER A 43 -2.52 -18.92 -0.71
CA SER A 43 -3.28 -18.34 0.41
C SER A 43 -3.77 -16.92 0.14
N LEU A 44 -3.24 -16.26 -0.90
CA LEU A 44 -3.58 -14.88 -1.24
C LEU A 44 -4.66 -14.77 -2.32
N LYS A 45 -4.83 -15.79 -3.14
CA LYS A 45 -5.72 -15.75 -4.32
C LYS A 45 -7.20 -15.49 -3.99
N ASP A 46 -7.63 -15.89 -2.80
CA ASP A 46 -9.00 -15.79 -2.35
C ASP A 46 -9.26 -14.52 -1.49
N LEU A 47 -8.20 -13.72 -1.24
CA LEU A 47 -8.32 -12.47 -0.51
C LEU A 47 -8.94 -11.38 -1.38
N SER A 48 -9.84 -10.60 -0.79
CA SER A 48 -10.28 -9.35 -1.39
C SER A 48 -9.12 -8.35 -1.51
N TYR A 49 -9.26 -7.34 -2.36
CA TYR A 49 -8.25 -6.29 -2.51
C TYR A 49 -7.89 -5.61 -1.18
N LYS A 50 -8.89 -5.36 -0.31
CA LYS A 50 -8.68 -4.74 1.00
C LYS A 50 -7.86 -5.62 1.94
N GLU A 51 -8.16 -6.92 1.98
CA GLU A 51 -7.41 -7.89 2.77
C GLU A 51 -5.99 -8.04 2.26
N LEU A 52 -5.81 -8.11 0.94
CA LEU A 52 -4.49 -8.16 0.31
C LEU A 52 -3.69 -6.89 0.59
N ALA A 53 -4.31 -5.71 0.49
CA ALA A 53 -3.68 -4.43 0.80
C ALA A 53 -3.23 -4.39 2.28
N SER A 54 -4.10 -4.77 3.21
CA SER A 54 -3.78 -4.86 4.64
C SER A 54 -2.63 -5.84 4.90
N PHE A 55 -2.65 -7.00 4.26
CA PHE A 55 -1.62 -8.03 4.37
C PHE A 55 -0.25 -7.53 3.88
N VAL A 56 -0.20 -6.84 2.74
CA VAL A 56 1.06 -6.28 2.19
C VAL A 56 1.54 -5.13 3.07
N LEU A 57 0.67 -4.18 3.39
CA LEU A 57 1.03 -2.99 4.17
C LEU A 57 1.54 -3.33 5.56
N LYS A 58 1.01 -4.36 6.21
CA LYS A 58 1.47 -4.82 7.53
C LYS A 58 2.97 -5.19 7.55
N ARG A 59 3.52 -5.60 6.42
CA ARG A 59 4.94 -5.94 6.29
C ARG A 59 5.84 -4.72 6.27
N PHE A 60 5.31 -3.60 5.79
CA PHE A 60 6.03 -2.32 5.71
C PHE A 60 5.72 -1.40 6.89
N LEU A 61 4.48 -1.35 7.32
CA LEU A 61 3.98 -0.49 8.37
C LEU A 61 3.80 -1.29 9.68
N THR A 62 4.89 -1.89 10.17
CA THR A 62 4.86 -2.79 11.33
C THR A 62 4.42 -2.10 12.62
N ASP A 63 4.51 -0.78 12.68
CA ASP A 63 4.13 0.03 13.84
C ASP A 63 2.60 0.18 13.96
N ILE A 64 1.85 -0.05 12.85
CA ILE A 64 0.39 0.00 12.87
C ILE A 64 -0.18 -1.35 13.34
N PRO A 65 -1.04 -1.37 14.37
CA PRO A 65 -1.76 -2.57 14.78
C PRO A 65 -2.61 -3.13 13.61
N GLU A 66 -2.68 -4.46 13.48
CA GLU A 66 -3.36 -5.09 12.35
C GLU A 66 -4.83 -4.69 12.24
N ASN A 67 -5.53 -4.59 13.39
CA ASN A 67 -6.94 -4.18 13.40
C ASN A 67 -7.14 -2.75 12.91
N ASP A 68 -6.20 -1.85 13.21
CA ASP A 68 -6.28 -0.47 12.75
C ASP A 68 -5.98 -0.41 11.25
N LEU A 69 -4.98 -1.15 10.78
CA LEU A 69 -4.66 -1.22 9.35
C LEU A 69 -5.86 -1.75 8.53
N LYS A 70 -6.57 -2.76 9.03
CA LYS A 70 -7.80 -3.26 8.41
C LYS A 70 -8.89 -2.18 8.33
N LYS A 71 -9.08 -1.40 9.40
CA LYS A 71 -10.03 -0.27 9.39
C LYS A 71 -9.64 0.81 8.38
N LEU A 72 -8.35 1.15 8.31
CA LEU A 72 -7.83 2.16 7.38
C LEU A 72 -8.02 1.70 5.92
N THR A 73 -7.69 0.45 5.60
CA THR A 73 -7.88 -0.10 4.25
C THR A 73 -9.36 -0.22 3.89
N ASP A 74 -10.21 -0.61 4.84
CA ASP A 74 -11.65 -0.66 4.61
C ASP A 74 -12.23 0.72 4.34
N ALA A 75 -11.91 1.72 5.16
CA ALA A 75 -12.36 3.09 4.97
C ALA A 75 -11.86 3.70 3.65
N ALA A 76 -10.61 3.42 3.27
CA ALA A 76 -10.01 3.95 2.05
C ALA A 76 -10.62 3.37 0.76
N TYR A 77 -11.01 2.11 0.81
CA TYR A 77 -11.39 1.34 -0.39
C TYR A 77 -12.87 0.99 -0.47
N THR A 78 -13.72 1.47 0.45
CA THR A 78 -15.17 1.28 0.38
C THR A 78 -15.84 2.45 -0.33
N GLY A 79 -16.57 2.15 -1.43
CA GLY A 79 -17.35 3.15 -2.15
C GLY A 79 -16.53 4.24 -2.87
N THR A 80 -15.25 4.00 -3.09
CA THR A 80 -14.32 4.97 -3.69
C THR A 80 -14.10 4.72 -5.18
N PHE A 81 -14.47 3.54 -5.67
CA PHE A 81 -14.16 3.09 -7.03
C PHE A 81 -15.43 2.80 -7.81
N ASP A 82 -15.42 3.09 -9.11
CA ASP A 82 -16.59 2.96 -9.99
C ASP A 82 -16.86 1.52 -10.45
N ALA A 83 -15.92 0.61 -10.29
CA ALA A 83 -16.09 -0.80 -10.60
C ALA A 83 -16.42 -1.62 -9.34
N LYS A 84 -17.07 -2.78 -9.54
CA LYS A 84 -17.35 -3.74 -8.46
C LYS A 84 -16.06 -4.25 -7.81
N GLU A 85 -15.04 -4.50 -8.62
CA GLU A 85 -13.68 -4.84 -8.20
C GLU A 85 -12.82 -3.58 -8.28
N ILE A 86 -11.99 -3.35 -7.25
CA ILE A 86 -11.12 -2.16 -7.19
C ILE A 86 -10.13 -2.14 -8.35
N VAL A 87 -9.60 -3.30 -8.72
CA VAL A 87 -8.76 -3.49 -9.91
C VAL A 87 -9.25 -4.72 -10.66
N PRO A 88 -10.20 -4.57 -11.60
CA PRO A 88 -10.62 -5.68 -12.43
C PRO A 88 -9.45 -6.21 -13.27
N VAL A 89 -9.33 -7.53 -13.34
CA VAL A 89 -8.31 -8.20 -14.15
C VAL A 89 -8.98 -8.94 -15.30
N LYS A 90 -8.76 -8.47 -16.51
CA LYS A 90 -9.28 -9.12 -17.74
C LYS A 90 -8.23 -10.03 -18.34
N ARG A 91 -8.56 -11.30 -18.49
CA ARG A 91 -7.76 -12.24 -19.25
C ARG A 91 -7.96 -11.98 -20.75
N MET A 92 -6.89 -11.62 -21.45
CA MET A 92 -6.92 -11.32 -22.87
C MET A 92 -6.57 -12.55 -23.71
N THR A 93 -5.59 -13.32 -23.26
CA THR A 93 -5.17 -14.60 -23.86
C THR A 93 -4.72 -15.55 -22.75
N ASP A 94 -4.29 -16.75 -23.11
CA ASP A 94 -3.68 -17.68 -22.14
C ASP A 94 -2.32 -17.19 -21.60
N ALA A 95 -1.68 -16.26 -22.33
CA ALA A 95 -0.35 -15.76 -22.00
C ALA A 95 -0.36 -14.46 -21.19
N PHE A 96 -1.43 -13.64 -21.26
CA PHE A 96 -1.45 -12.36 -20.54
C PHE A 96 -2.85 -11.90 -20.12
N SER A 97 -2.87 -11.12 -19.05
CA SER A 97 -4.04 -10.43 -18.53
C SER A 97 -3.77 -8.94 -18.36
N VAL A 98 -4.82 -8.13 -18.37
CA VAL A 98 -4.75 -6.68 -18.20
C VAL A 98 -5.43 -6.32 -16.88
N ALA A 99 -4.70 -5.63 -16.00
CA ALA A 99 -5.26 -5.01 -14.80
C ALA A 99 -5.80 -3.62 -15.15
N GLU A 100 -7.09 -3.42 -15.04
CA GLU A 100 -7.78 -2.18 -15.39
C GLU A 100 -7.74 -1.20 -14.20
N MET A 101 -6.72 -0.35 -14.13
CA MET A 101 -6.49 0.58 -13.01
C MET A 101 -7.10 1.98 -13.23
N PHE A 102 -8.08 2.12 -14.10
CA PHE A 102 -8.70 3.40 -14.45
C PHE A 102 -10.11 3.61 -13.88
N TYR A 103 -10.66 2.63 -13.13
CA TYR A 103 -11.94 2.77 -12.43
C TYR A 103 -11.78 3.55 -11.11
N VAL A 104 -11.12 4.69 -11.18
CA VAL A 104 -10.74 5.54 -10.04
C VAL A 104 -11.10 6.99 -10.36
N ARG A 105 -11.24 7.86 -9.33
CA ARG A 105 -11.74 9.24 -9.48
C ARG A 105 -11.01 10.08 -10.52
N THR A 106 -9.68 9.96 -10.62
CA THR A 106 -8.87 10.76 -11.54
C THR A 106 -8.41 9.98 -12.78
N TRP A 107 -8.88 8.74 -12.91
CA TRP A 107 -8.51 7.81 -13.98
C TRP A 107 -7.01 7.49 -14.01
N ALA A 108 -6.33 7.70 -12.89
CA ALA A 108 -4.92 7.45 -12.72
C ALA A 108 -4.68 6.39 -11.64
N PHE A 109 -3.86 5.40 -11.93
CA PHE A 109 -3.53 4.31 -11.00
C PHE A 109 -3.03 4.80 -9.63
N LYS A 110 -2.53 6.03 -9.57
CA LYS A 110 -2.05 6.67 -8.35
C LYS A 110 -3.13 6.80 -7.27
N ASP A 111 -4.40 6.86 -7.64
CA ASP A 111 -5.52 6.91 -6.71
C ASP A 111 -5.61 5.67 -5.81
N LEU A 112 -5.09 4.52 -6.25
CA LEU A 112 -5.00 3.33 -5.41
C LEU A 112 -4.20 3.58 -4.12
N ALA A 113 -3.09 4.30 -4.24
CA ALA A 113 -2.27 4.69 -3.09
C ALA A 113 -2.82 5.95 -2.40
N LEU A 114 -3.23 6.96 -3.18
CA LEU A 114 -3.69 8.24 -2.65
C LEU A 114 -5.03 8.15 -1.91
N SER A 115 -5.86 7.15 -2.17
CA SER A 115 -7.07 6.91 -1.38
C SER A 115 -6.78 6.47 0.05
N LEU A 116 -5.68 5.75 0.28
CA LEU A 116 -5.27 5.29 1.61
C LEU A 116 -4.40 6.31 2.34
N PHE A 117 -3.60 7.08 1.61
CA PHE A 117 -2.57 7.96 2.18
C PHE A 117 -3.10 8.94 3.25
N PRO A 118 -4.25 9.64 3.07
CA PRO A 118 -4.80 10.51 4.11
C PRO A 118 -5.10 9.80 5.42
N TYR A 119 -5.62 8.59 5.37
CA TYR A 119 -5.90 7.79 6.56
C TYR A 119 -4.63 7.39 7.31
N LEU A 120 -3.56 7.06 6.57
CA LEU A 120 -2.25 6.78 7.16
C LEU A 120 -1.64 8.02 7.81
N LEU A 121 -1.81 9.22 7.21
CA LEU A 121 -1.33 10.47 7.79
C LEU A 121 -2.07 10.84 9.08
N VAL A 122 -3.38 10.61 9.14
CA VAL A 122 -4.16 10.88 10.35
C VAL A 122 -3.80 9.91 11.47
N TRP A 123 -3.45 8.67 11.12
CA TRP A 123 -3.02 7.67 12.10
C TRP A 123 -1.59 7.94 12.63
N ALA A 124 -0.68 8.43 11.79
CA ALA A 124 0.74 8.64 12.10
C ALA A 124 0.96 9.77 13.11
#